data_682e9ecebf53319bb747e093bfc585b6
#
_entry.id   682e9ecebf53319bb747e093bfc585b6
#
_cell.length_a   1.000
_cell.length_b   1.000
_cell.length_c   1.000
_cell.angle_alpha   90.00
_cell.angle_beta   90.00
_cell.angle_gamma   90.00
#
_symmetry.space_group_name_H-M   'P 1'
#
loop_
_entity.id
_entity.type
_entity.pdbx_description
1 polymer ?
#
loop_
_entity_poly.entity_id
_entity_poly.type
_entity_poly.pdbx_seq_one_letter_code
_entity_poly.pdbx_strand_id
1 'polypeptide(L)'
;MAFTARLRGEWLPVAGVSAVASPPEYRRQGYVGDLLAASLADYRERGWPLAALHPFDESFYARYGWATGERYWTAAVEPAALAPAAGEAGTFRRVRAEDGECLTPAYEAWLDGVDLATRRSADWWRDRLFHGVDDERYCYAWERDGEVRGYVIYDIADDRLKAREFASADHEAYRNLLRFLRDHSSQVETVELSGPDHARLVDLVADRDAVEAEVTAGKMVRIVDVPAALEAVPYTVDGADITLDVSDGHADWNDDRFALRVRNGAATVEPTDADPDVSLDIGTLSQLLVGYRGVERARADGDVTIHDADAAGTLTRSFPRRETFLPEQF
;
A
#
# COMPACT_ATOMS: atom_id res chain seq x y z
N MET A 1 -0.65 -5.16 -15.29
CA MET A 1 0.71 -5.32 -14.75
C MET A 1 0.67 -6.34 -13.63
N ALA A 2 1.73 -7.08 -13.35
CA ALA A 2 1.81 -8.00 -12.21
C ALA A 2 2.98 -7.61 -11.32
N PHE A 3 2.79 -7.68 -10.02
CA PHE A 3 3.83 -7.53 -9.02
C PHE A 3 3.58 -8.49 -7.85
N THR A 4 4.54 -8.60 -6.96
CA THR A 4 4.42 -9.44 -5.77
C THR A 4 4.38 -8.52 -4.56
N ALA A 5 3.32 -8.64 -3.74
CA ALA A 5 3.18 -7.87 -2.52
C ALA A 5 3.14 -8.77 -1.28
N ARG A 6 3.62 -8.23 -0.16
CA ARG A 6 3.56 -8.93 1.12
C ARG A 6 2.17 -8.75 1.74
N LEU A 7 1.60 -9.84 2.24
CA LEU A 7 0.36 -9.82 2.99
C LEU A 7 0.45 -10.81 4.14
N ARG A 8 0.39 -10.30 5.37
CA ARG A 8 0.52 -11.08 6.61
C ARG A 8 1.80 -11.94 6.68
N GLY A 9 2.88 -11.46 6.05
CA GLY A 9 4.18 -12.16 5.99
C GLY A 9 4.38 -13.01 4.75
N GLU A 10 3.32 -13.36 4.01
CA GLU A 10 3.40 -14.12 2.76
C GLU A 10 3.51 -13.21 1.54
N TRP A 11 4.17 -13.70 0.49
CA TRP A 11 4.35 -12.98 -0.76
C TRP A 11 3.38 -13.50 -1.81
N LEU A 12 2.44 -12.66 -2.22
CA LEU A 12 1.36 -13.01 -3.13
C LEU A 12 1.46 -12.24 -4.46
N PRO A 13 1.08 -12.86 -5.58
CA PRO A 13 0.90 -12.13 -6.83
C PRO A 13 -0.29 -11.19 -6.73
N VAL A 14 -0.08 -9.94 -7.17
CA VAL A 14 -1.11 -8.90 -7.20
C VAL A 14 -1.20 -8.31 -8.60
N ALA A 15 -2.41 -8.16 -9.11
CA ALA A 15 -2.66 -7.50 -10.37
C ALA A 15 -2.66 -5.97 -10.19
N GLY A 16 -1.84 -5.25 -10.94
CA GLY A 16 -1.86 -3.80 -11.01
C GLY A 16 -2.70 -3.31 -12.19
N VAL A 17 -3.74 -2.54 -11.91
CA VAL A 17 -4.55 -1.86 -12.94
C VAL A 17 -4.05 -0.44 -13.12
N SER A 18 -3.63 -0.09 -14.33
CA SER A 18 -3.09 1.24 -14.63
C SER A 18 -3.57 1.75 -15.98
N ALA A 19 -3.42 3.05 -16.21
CA ALA A 19 -3.71 3.71 -17.48
C ALA A 19 -5.14 3.51 -17.99
N VAL A 20 -6.11 3.46 -17.06
CA VAL A 20 -7.54 3.37 -17.43
C VAL A 20 -8.02 4.73 -17.93
N ALA A 21 -8.28 4.83 -19.22
CA ALA A 21 -8.76 6.05 -19.85
C ALA A 21 -9.82 5.75 -20.92
N SER A 22 -10.77 6.67 -21.08
CA SER A 22 -11.72 6.64 -22.19
C SER A 22 -11.71 7.98 -22.92
N PRO A 23 -11.54 8.00 -24.25
CA PRO A 23 -11.72 9.21 -25.04
C PRO A 23 -13.10 9.86 -24.78
N PRO A 24 -13.22 11.19 -24.85
CA PRO A 24 -14.45 11.89 -24.48
C PRO A 24 -15.70 11.36 -25.17
N GLU A 25 -15.60 10.99 -26.43
CA GLU A 25 -16.70 10.48 -27.27
C GLU A 25 -17.18 9.07 -26.86
N TYR A 26 -16.39 8.32 -26.11
CA TYR A 26 -16.71 6.97 -25.64
C TYR A 26 -17.04 6.91 -24.14
N ARG A 27 -17.09 8.07 -23.45
CA ARG A 27 -17.41 8.11 -22.03
C ARG A 27 -18.88 7.77 -21.75
N ARG A 28 -19.16 7.30 -20.53
CA ARG A 28 -20.51 6.97 -20.03
C ARG A 28 -21.24 5.87 -20.82
N GLN A 29 -20.51 5.01 -21.50
CA GLN A 29 -21.05 3.86 -22.25
C GLN A 29 -20.81 2.51 -21.56
N GLY A 30 -20.27 2.50 -20.33
CA GLY A 30 -20.04 1.27 -19.56
C GLY A 30 -18.68 0.58 -19.81
N TYR A 31 -17.94 0.96 -20.84
CA TYR A 31 -16.72 0.26 -21.27
C TYR A 31 -15.67 0.04 -20.17
N VAL A 32 -15.51 0.99 -19.23
CA VAL A 32 -14.57 0.80 -18.12
C VAL A 32 -15.07 -0.29 -17.18
N GLY A 33 -16.37 -0.36 -16.91
CA GLY A 33 -16.97 -1.43 -16.11
C GLY A 33 -16.74 -2.80 -16.75
N ASP A 34 -17.01 -2.92 -18.05
CA ASP A 34 -16.80 -4.17 -18.81
C ASP A 34 -15.32 -4.57 -18.82
N LEU A 35 -14.41 -3.60 -18.97
CA LEU A 35 -12.97 -3.82 -18.92
C LEU A 35 -12.52 -4.33 -17.54
N LEU A 36 -13.02 -3.71 -16.48
CA LEU A 36 -12.68 -4.12 -15.10
C LEU A 36 -13.22 -5.53 -14.81
N ALA A 37 -14.45 -5.85 -15.21
CA ALA A 37 -15.03 -7.19 -15.07
C ALA A 37 -14.21 -8.25 -15.85
N ALA A 38 -13.87 -7.97 -17.10
CA ALA A 38 -13.03 -8.86 -17.92
C ALA A 38 -11.62 -9.03 -17.32
N SER A 39 -11.06 -7.95 -16.75
CA SER A 39 -9.76 -8.01 -16.08
C SER A 39 -9.78 -8.88 -14.82
N LEU A 40 -10.86 -8.80 -14.02
CA LEU A 40 -11.02 -9.67 -12.85
C LEU A 40 -11.12 -11.14 -13.23
N ALA A 41 -11.84 -11.46 -14.32
CA ALA A 41 -11.92 -12.83 -14.83
C ALA A 41 -10.53 -13.36 -15.28
N ASP A 42 -9.76 -12.55 -16.04
CA ASP A 42 -8.38 -12.91 -16.42
C ASP A 42 -7.46 -13.09 -15.21
N TYR A 43 -7.57 -12.23 -14.20
CA TYR A 43 -6.76 -12.34 -12.98
C TYR A 43 -7.10 -13.62 -12.20
N ARG A 44 -8.39 -13.96 -12.12
CA ARG A 44 -8.85 -15.21 -11.52
C ARG A 44 -8.29 -16.43 -12.24
N GLU A 45 -8.35 -16.47 -13.58
CA GLU A 45 -7.77 -17.55 -14.37
C GLU A 45 -6.25 -17.71 -14.18
N ARG A 46 -5.56 -16.60 -13.89
CA ARG A 46 -4.12 -16.60 -13.56
C ARG A 46 -3.83 -17.02 -12.12
N GLY A 47 -4.84 -17.19 -11.28
CA GLY A 47 -4.66 -17.47 -9.86
C GLY A 47 -4.12 -16.30 -9.06
N TRP A 48 -4.38 -15.07 -9.48
CA TRP A 48 -4.02 -13.87 -8.73
C TRP A 48 -5.16 -13.50 -7.77
N PRO A 49 -4.94 -13.60 -6.45
CA PRO A 49 -6.03 -13.45 -5.48
C PRO A 49 -6.44 -12.01 -5.23
N LEU A 50 -5.56 -11.05 -5.52
CA LEU A 50 -5.73 -9.63 -5.20
C LEU A 50 -5.38 -8.76 -6.41
N ALA A 51 -6.05 -7.62 -6.52
CA ALA A 51 -5.74 -6.55 -7.46
C ALA A 51 -5.61 -5.21 -6.74
N ALA A 52 -4.81 -4.30 -7.29
CA ALA A 52 -4.60 -2.95 -6.79
C ALA A 52 -4.62 -1.92 -7.92
N LEU A 53 -5.02 -0.68 -7.61
CA LEU A 53 -4.97 0.46 -8.53
C LEU A 53 -4.73 1.77 -7.77
N HIS A 54 -4.25 2.78 -8.50
CA HIS A 54 -4.25 4.16 -8.02
C HIS A 54 -5.49 4.87 -8.61
N PRO A 55 -6.48 5.26 -7.79
CA PRO A 55 -7.71 5.84 -8.31
C PRO A 55 -7.50 7.29 -8.75
N PHE A 56 -8.09 7.67 -9.87
CA PHE A 56 -8.31 9.07 -10.21
C PHE A 56 -9.54 9.65 -9.50
N ASP A 57 -10.46 8.77 -9.09
CA ASP A 57 -11.67 9.05 -8.32
C ASP A 57 -12.07 7.77 -7.57
N GLU A 58 -12.00 7.82 -6.23
CA GLU A 58 -12.34 6.67 -5.38
C GLU A 58 -13.80 6.24 -5.56
N SER A 59 -14.72 7.20 -5.66
CA SER A 59 -16.15 6.91 -5.80
C SER A 59 -16.47 6.20 -7.12
N PHE A 60 -15.64 6.44 -8.14
CA PHE A 60 -15.76 5.73 -9.42
C PHE A 60 -15.44 4.24 -9.26
N TYR A 61 -14.33 3.91 -8.61
CA TYR A 61 -13.89 2.52 -8.48
C TYR A 61 -14.64 1.76 -7.38
N ALA A 62 -15.10 2.46 -6.34
CA ALA A 62 -15.91 1.85 -5.27
C ALA A 62 -17.16 1.15 -5.81
N ARG A 63 -17.79 1.69 -6.85
CA ARG A 63 -18.96 1.06 -7.54
C ARG A 63 -18.66 -0.32 -8.13
N TYR A 64 -17.39 -0.61 -8.37
CA TYR A 64 -16.90 -1.88 -8.91
C TYR A 64 -16.27 -2.76 -7.82
N GLY A 65 -16.56 -2.50 -6.53
CA GLY A 65 -16.08 -3.28 -5.40
C GLY A 65 -14.62 -3.04 -5.01
N TRP A 66 -14.00 -1.97 -5.51
CA TRP A 66 -12.69 -1.54 -5.03
C TRP A 66 -12.82 -0.74 -3.76
N ALA A 67 -11.86 -0.87 -2.86
CA ALA A 67 -11.84 -0.11 -1.62
C ALA A 67 -10.42 0.36 -1.27
N THR A 68 -10.32 1.50 -0.58
CA THR A 68 -9.05 2.07 -0.15
C THR A 68 -8.27 1.05 0.68
N GLY A 69 -7.05 0.74 0.27
CA GLY A 69 -6.18 -0.25 0.92
C GLY A 69 -5.04 0.36 1.71
N GLU A 70 -4.81 1.66 1.57
CA GLU A 70 -3.77 2.39 2.29
C GLU A 70 -4.12 3.85 2.50
N ARG A 71 -3.42 4.48 3.43
CA ARG A 71 -3.28 5.93 3.53
C ARG A 71 -1.81 6.27 3.56
N TYR A 72 -1.46 7.37 2.93
CA TYR A 72 -0.14 7.94 3.03
C TYR A 72 -0.24 9.40 3.45
N TRP A 73 0.83 9.91 4.03
CA TRP A 73 0.95 11.32 4.32
C TRP A 73 1.83 12.00 3.28
N THR A 74 1.57 13.27 3.06
CA THR A 74 2.46 14.19 2.37
C THR A 74 2.78 15.35 3.30
N ALA A 75 4.00 15.85 3.23
CA ALA A 75 4.38 17.07 3.94
C ALA A 75 5.19 17.98 3.03
N ALA A 76 4.89 19.27 3.12
CA ALA A 76 5.69 20.34 2.57
C ALA A 76 6.37 21.10 3.72
N VAL A 77 7.68 21.32 3.63
CA VAL A 77 8.46 21.94 4.68
C VAL A 77 9.57 22.80 4.10
N GLU A 78 9.85 23.95 4.70
CA GLU A 78 11.06 24.74 4.38
C GLU A 78 12.30 23.91 4.76
N PRO A 79 13.31 23.78 3.87
CA PRO A 79 14.49 22.98 4.19
C PRO A 79 15.18 23.38 5.49
N ALA A 80 15.22 24.67 5.83
CA ALA A 80 15.83 25.17 7.06
C ALA A 80 15.14 24.68 8.35
N ALA A 81 13.85 24.35 8.28
CA ALA A 81 13.09 23.79 9.41
C ALA A 81 13.43 22.31 9.69
N LEU A 82 14.01 21.62 8.72
CA LEU A 82 14.56 20.28 8.90
C LEU A 82 15.84 20.37 9.73
N ALA A 83 15.74 20.29 11.04
CA ALA A 83 16.88 20.50 11.97
C ALA A 83 17.20 19.25 12.81
N PRO A 84 17.33 18.05 12.26
CA PRO A 84 17.72 16.91 13.05
C PRO A 84 19.20 17.03 13.42
N ALA A 85 19.52 16.86 14.69
CA ALA A 85 20.89 16.58 15.09
C ALA A 85 21.28 15.20 14.53
N ALA A 86 21.92 15.17 13.38
CA ALA A 86 22.42 13.94 12.79
C ALA A 86 23.77 13.56 13.42
N GLY A 87 24.04 12.26 13.51
CA GLY A 87 25.37 11.78 13.86
C GLY A 87 26.37 12.10 12.75
N GLU A 88 27.66 12.19 13.10
CA GLU A 88 28.73 12.47 12.11
C GLU A 88 29.18 11.21 11.35
N ALA A 89 28.69 10.02 11.73
CA ALA A 89 29.08 8.76 11.11
C ALA A 89 28.29 8.51 9.81
N GLY A 90 28.96 7.95 8.81
CA GLY A 90 28.38 7.60 7.51
C GLY A 90 28.62 8.65 6.44
N THR A 91 28.37 8.26 5.20
CA THR A 91 28.63 9.07 3.99
C THR A 91 27.46 8.96 3.02
N PHE A 92 27.25 10.02 2.23
CA PHE A 92 26.32 9.99 1.11
C PHE A 92 27.03 9.61 -0.18
N ARG A 93 26.37 8.75 -0.95
CA ARG A 93 26.82 8.35 -2.28
C ARG A 93 25.69 8.49 -3.28
N ARG A 94 25.99 9.09 -4.44
CA ARG A 94 25.04 9.09 -5.57
C ARG A 94 24.90 7.66 -6.10
N VAL A 95 23.66 7.21 -6.29
CA VAL A 95 23.33 5.91 -6.89
C VAL A 95 22.77 6.14 -8.29
N ARG A 96 23.21 5.36 -9.25
CA ARG A 96 22.70 5.37 -10.62
C ARG A 96 21.70 4.23 -10.82
N ALA A 97 20.92 4.32 -11.88
CA ALA A 97 19.87 3.33 -12.18
C ALA A 97 20.42 1.89 -12.28
N GLU A 98 21.62 1.73 -12.86
CA GLU A 98 22.27 0.44 -13.03
C GLU A 98 22.65 -0.22 -11.69
N ASP A 99 22.86 0.59 -10.65
CA ASP A 99 23.26 0.16 -9.31
C ASP A 99 22.09 0.13 -8.32
N GLY A 100 20.86 0.38 -8.77
CA GLY A 100 19.68 0.57 -7.91
C GLY A 100 19.38 -0.59 -6.97
N GLU A 101 19.76 -1.81 -7.35
CA GLU A 101 19.56 -2.99 -6.50
C GLU A 101 20.29 -2.91 -5.14
N CYS A 102 21.35 -2.09 -5.04
CA CYS A 102 22.05 -1.86 -3.77
C CYS A 102 21.17 -1.21 -2.69
N LEU A 103 20.03 -0.61 -3.07
CA LEU A 103 19.06 0.03 -2.18
C LEU A 103 18.11 -0.99 -1.51
N THR A 104 18.03 -2.22 -2.03
CA THR A 104 17.09 -3.25 -1.57
C THR A 104 17.12 -3.49 -0.06
N PRO A 105 18.29 -3.61 0.61
CA PRO A 105 18.30 -3.84 2.06
C PRO A 105 17.65 -2.70 2.87
N ALA A 106 17.88 -1.45 2.47
CA ALA A 106 17.28 -0.29 3.13
C ALA A 106 15.76 -0.19 2.85
N TYR A 107 15.34 -0.54 1.64
CA TYR A 107 13.95 -0.61 1.24
C TYR A 107 13.18 -1.67 2.04
N GLU A 108 13.73 -2.90 2.11
CA GLU A 108 13.11 -4.00 2.85
C GLU A 108 13.02 -3.70 4.36
N ALA A 109 14.05 -3.08 4.93
CA ALA A 109 14.05 -2.67 6.33
C ALA A 109 13.06 -1.53 6.60
N TRP A 110 12.93 -0.57 5.68
CA TRP A 110 11.94 0.51 5.78
C TRP A 110 10.50 0.00 5.83
N LEU A 111 10.19 -1.03 5.05
CA LEU A 111 8.86 -1.62 4.96
C LEU A 111 8.73 -2.93 5.75
N ASP A 112 9.62 -3.18 6.71
CA ASP A 112 9.48 -4.37 7.55
C ASP A 112 8.22 -4.30 8.40
N GLY A 113 7.42 -5.38 8.37
CA GLY A 113 6.13 -5.44 9.05
C GLY A 113 4.96 -4.73 8.34
N VAL A 114 5.20 -4.01 7.24
CA VAL A 114 4.15 -3.30 6.47
C VAL A 114 3.56 -4.22 5.41
N ASP A 115 2.24 -4.38 5.40
CA ASP A 115 1.53 -5.15 4.37
C ASP A 115 1.34 -4.29 3.10
N LEU A 116 1.19 -4.95 1.94
CA LEU A 116 1.21 -4.38 0.60
C LEU A 116 2.59 -3.88 0.13
N ALA A 117 3.64 -3.98 0.96
CA ALA A 117 5.01 -3.77 0.51
C ALA A 117 5.34 -4.71 -0.66
N THR A 118 6.00 -4.19 -1.69
CA THR A 118 6.28 -4.96 -2.91
C THR A 118 7.69 -5.53 -2.93
N ARG A 119 7.88 -6.63 -3.65
CA ARG A 119 9.21 -7.14 -3.97
C ARG A 119 9.67 -6.56 -5.28
N ARG A 120 10.84 -5.93 -5.30
CA ARG A 120 11.42 -5.29 -6.47
C ARG A 120 12.50 -6.15 -7.11
N SER A 121 12.48 -6.28 -8.42
CA SER A 121 13.58 -6.85 -9.21
C SER A 121 14.59 -5.76 -9.60
N ALA A 122 15.79 -6.18 -10.08
CA ALA A 122 16.78 -5.25 -10.62
C ALA A 122 16.21 -4.39 -11.78
N ASP A 123 15.39 -5.00 -12.64
CA ASP A 123 14.72 -4.28 -13.73
C ASP A 123 13.72 -3.26 -13.20
N TRP A 124 13.02 -3.58 -12.12
CA TRP A 124 12.08 -2.65 -11.48
C TRP A 124 12.81 -1.41 -10.92
N TRP A 125 13.93 -1.63 -10.23
CA TRP A 125 14.77 -0.54 -9.76
C TRP A 125 15.20 0.35 -10.90
N ARG A 126 15.80 -0.22 -11.95
CA ARG A 126 16.35 0.51 -13.08
C ARG A 126 15.27 1.29 -13.86
N ASP A 127 14.18 0.62 -14.22
CA ASP A 127 13.27 1.11 -15.24
C ASP A 127 12.10 1.92 -14.67
N ARG A 128 11.80 1.78 -13.37
CA ARG A 128 10.62 2.39 -12.76
C ARG A 128 10.92 3.53 -11.80
N LEU A 129 11.97 3.44 -11.01
CA LEU A 129 12.22 4.38 -9.95
C LEU A 129 13.13 5.53 -10.36
N PHE A 130 14.10 5.27 -11.22
CA PHE A 130 15.08 6.27 -11.63
C PHE A 130 14.62 7.12 -12.83
N HIS A 131 13.66 6.65 -13.61
CA HIS A 131 13.13 7.38 -14.75
C HIS A 131 11.77 7.99 -14.43
N GLY A 132 11.68 9.33 -14.43
CA GLY A 132 10.41 10.06 -14.49
C GLY A 132 9.85 10.06 -15.93
N VAL A 133 8.61 10.50 -16.09
CA VAL A 133 8.01 10.63 -17.43
C VAL A 133 8.72 11.75 -18.21
N ASP A 134 9.18 12.79 -17.52
CA ASP A 134 9.73 14.01 -18.13
C ASP A 134 11.08 14.49 -17.52
N ASP A 135 11.57 13.91 -16.40
CA ASP A 135 12.72 14.43 -15.66
C ASP A 135 13.70 13.35 -15.18
N GLU A 136 15.00 13.72 -15.16
CA GLU A 136 16.06 12.92 -14.54
C GLU A 136 15.92 12.99 -13.02
N ARG A 137 15.73 11.83 -12.38
CA ARG A 137 15.70 11.71 -10.93
C ARG A 137 17.09 11.52 -10.35
N TYR A 138 17.31 12.16 -9.22
CA TYR A 138 18.52 11.98 -8.42
C TYR A 138 18.26 10.92 -7.35
N CYS A 139 19.25 10.07 -7.11
CA CYS A 139 19.22 9.14 -5.99
C CYS A 139 20.52 9.25 -5.17
N TYR A 140 20.36 9.41 -3.86
CA TYR A 140 21.46 9.39 -2.90
C TYR A 140 21.18 8.38 -1.80
N ALA A 141 22.14 7.48 -1.59
CA ALA A 141 22.15 6.54 -0.49
C ALA A 141 23.03 7.09 0.64
N TRP A 142 22.56 6.89 1.87
CA TRP A 142 23.37 7.07 3.06
C TRP A 142 23.90 5.71 3.50
N GLU A 143 25.24 5.64 3.65
CA GLU A 143 25.98 4.43 3.98
C GLU A 143 26.66 4.58 5.32
N ARG A 144 26.62 3.51 6.11
CA ARG A 144 27.36 3.37 7.35
C ARG A 144 27.96 1.96 7.43
N ASP A 145 29.25 1.89 7.79
CA ASP A 145 30.01 0.64 7.94
C ASP A 145 29.97 -0.23 6.65
N GLY A 146 29.86 0.41 5.49
CA GLY A 146 29.80 -0.24 4.17
C GLY A 146 28.39 -0.74 3.77
N GLU A 147 27.36 -0.45 4.56
CA GLU A 147 25.97 -0.84 4.29
C GLU A 147 25.11 0.37 3.96
N VAL A 148 24.23 0.24 2.97
CA VAL A 148 23.18 1.23 2.68
C VAL A 148 22.10 1.12 3.74
N ARG A 149 21.94 2.18 4.54
CA ARG A 149 20.96 2.25 5.64
C ARG A 149 19.78 3.16 5.33
N GLY A 150 19.88 3.94 4.27
CA GLY A 150 18.77 4.77 3.81
C GLY A 150 19.08 5.41 2.47
N TYR A 151 18.02 5.88 1.80
CA TYR A 151 18.17 6.58 0.53
C TYR A 151 17.01 7.54 0.29
N VAL A 152 17.23 8.48 -0.60
CA VAL A 152 16.21 9.35 -1.15
C VAL A 152 16.31 9.39 -2.66
N ILE A 153 15.16 9.23 -3.34
CA ILE A 153 15.00 9.45 -4.78
C ILE A 153 14.17 10.71 -4.93
N TYR A 154 14.68 11.70 -5.65
CA TYR A 154 14.02 12.99 -5.76
C TYR A 154 14.25 13.65 -7.11
N ASP A 155 13.42 14.62 -7.45
CA ASP A 155 13.61 15.60 -8.50
C ASP A 155 13.49 17.01 -7.93
N ILE A 156 13.99 18.00 -8.69
CA ILE A 156 13.89 19.42 -8.35
C ILE A 156 13.26 20.12 -9.54
N ALA A 157 12.16 20.81 -9.30
CA ALA A 157 11.49 21.67 -10.26
C ALA A 157 10.81 22.84 -9.53
N ASP A 158 10.79 24.02 -10.14
CA ASP A 158 10.07 25.20 -9.62
C ASP A 158 10.41 25.53 -8.15
N ASP A 159 11.70 25.55 -7.80
CA ASP A 159 12.23 25.78 -6.45
C ASP A 159 11.72 24.78 -5.38
N ARG A 160 11.27 23.60 -5.81
CA ARG A 160 10.80 22.52 -4.95
C ARG A 160 11.64 21.27 -5.16
N LEU A 161 12.05 20.64 -4.06
CA LEU A 161 12.60 19.30 -4.03
C LEU A 161 11.48 18.33 -3.66
N LYS A 162 11.12 17.44 -4.58
CA LYS A 162 10.12 16.42 -4.33
C LYS A 162 10.78 15.05 -4.12
N ALA A 163 10.78 14.58 -2.88
CA ALA A 163 11.21 13.23 -2.57
C ALA A 163 10.14 12.24 -3.07
N ARG A 164 10.46 11.55 -4.15
CA ARG A 164 9.61 10.51 -4.76
C ARG A 164 9.59 9.24 -3.92
N GLU A 165 10.72 8.97 -3.28
CA GLU A 165 10.85 7.92 -2.29
C GLU A 165 11.89 8.33 -1.24
N PHE A 166 11.58 8.07 0.02
CA PHE A 166 12.41 8.41 1.16
C PHE A 166 12.36 7.23 2.13
N ALA A 167 13.39 6.40 2.09
CA ALA A 167 13.45 5.13 2.81
C ALA A 167 14.60 5.10 3.80
N SER A 168 14.34 4.62 4.99
CA SER A 168 15.33 4.51 6.06
C SER A 168 15.17 3.21 6.85
N ALA A 169 16.24 2.46 7.00
CA ALA A 169 16.25 1.24 7.78
C ALA A 169 16.12 1.49 9.30
N ASP A 170 16.49 2.68 9.75
CA ASP A 170 16.46 3.05 11.16
C ASP A 170 16.37 4.57 11.36
N HIS A 171 16.26 4.96 12.62
CA HIS A 171 16.13 6.37 13.01
C HIS A 171 17.38 7.20 12.70
N GLU A 172 18.58 6.63 12.75
CA GLU A 172 19.80 7.34 12.40
C GLU A 172 19.85 7.67 10.90
N ALA A 173 19.53 6.69 10.05
CA ALA A 173 19.41 6.91 8.62
C ALA A 173 18.35 7.97 8.29
N TYR A 174 17.18 7.89 8.95
CA TYR A 174 16.10 8.87 8.79
C TYR A 174 16.59 10.30 9.06
N ARG A 175 17.30 10.52 10.19
CA ARG A 175 17.82 11.84 10.55
C ARG A 175 18.89 12.35 9.59
N ASN A 176 19.78 11.47 9.13
CA ASN A 176 20.80 11.85 8.14
C ASN A 176 20.19 12.22 6.79
N LEU A 177 19.17 11.51 6.35
CA LEU A 177 18.42 11.84 5.14
C LEU A 177 17.72 13.21 5.28
N LEU A 178 17.09 13.52 6.41
CA LEU A 178 16.51 14.85 6.66
C LEU A 178 17.57 15.94 6.63
N ARG A 179 18.78 15.69 7.18
CA ARG A 179 19.90 16.63 7.07
C ARG A 179 20.32 16.86 5.62
N PHE A 180 20.40 15.78 4.84
CA PHE A 180 20.72 15.88 3.41
C PHE A 180 19.71 16.77 2.67
N LEU A 181 18.43 16.62 2.96
CA LEU A 181 17.39 17.47 2.38
C LEU A 181 17.51 18.92 2.83
N ARG A 182 17.80 19.17 4.11
CA ARG A 182 18.07 20.52 4.64
C ARG A 182 19.22 21.23 3.91
N ASP A 183 20.26 20.49 3.56
CA ASP A 183 21.44 21.07 2.91
C ASP A 183 21.16 21.58 1.48
N HIS A 184 19.93 21.38 0.95
CA HIS A 184 19.42 22.00 -0.27
C HIS A 184 18.79 23.39 -0.05
N SER A 185 18.84 23.96 1.14
CA SER A 185 18.22 25.25 1.50
C SER A 185 18.64 26.45 0.66
N SER A 186 19.78 26.38 -0.03
CA SER A 186 20.22 27.40 -0.99
C SER A 186 19.72 27.18 -2.43
N GLN A 187 19.04 26.07 -2.69
CA GLN A 187 18.64 25.64 -4.03
C GLN A 187 17.12 25.56 -4.18
N VAL A 188 16.39 25.29 -3.09
CA VAL A 188 14.94 25.12 -3.10
C VAL A 188 14.30 25.83 -1.92
N GLU A 189 13.07 26.28 -2.11
CA GLU A 189 12.27 26.91 -1.06
C GLU A 189 11.48 25.86 -0.26
N THR A 190 11.13 24.73 -0.88
CA THR A 190 10.29 23.69 -0.27
C THR A 190 10.84 22.30 -0.52
N VAL A 191 10.78 21.46 0.50
CA VAL A 191 10.97 20.01 0.42
C VAL A 191 9.61 19.35 0.59
N GLU A 192 9.21 18.52 -0.38
CA GLU A 192 8.02 17.68 -0.31
C GLU A 192 8.41 16.24 0.00
N LEU A 193 7.81 15.68 1.03
CA LEU A 193 8.01 14.31 1.50
C LEU A 193 6.69 13.55 1.48
N SER A 194 6.75 12.24 1.28
CA SER A 194 5.59 11.35 1.45
C SER A 194 6.01 9.99 2.02
N GLY A 195 5.08 9.31 2.68
CA GLY A 195 5.37 7.99 3.23
C GLY A 195 4.27 7.46 4.16
N PRO A 196 4.47 6.25 4.70
CA PRO A 196 3.51 5.61 5.60
C PRO A 196 3.56 6.14 7.04
N ASP A 197 4.67 6.70 7.47
CA ASP A 197 4.90 7.16 8.85
C ASP A 197 5.24 8.65 8.88
N HIS A 198 4.30 9.46 9.31
CA HIS A 198 4.42 10.93 9.40
C HIS A 198 4.77 11.44 10.81
N ALA A 199 4.57 10.65 11.83
CA ALA A 199 4.77 11.10 13.21
C ALA A 199 6.22 11.53 13.47
N ARG A 200 7.19 10.85 12.84
CA ARG A 200 8.61 11.14 13.01
C ARG A 200 9.01 12.51 12.46
N LEU A 201 8.46 12.94 11.33
CA LEU A 201 8.82 14.24 10.75
C LEU A 201 8.47 15.40 11.69
N VAL A 202 7.22 15.44 12.16
CA VAL A 202 6.71 16.51 13.03
C VAL A 202 7.47 16.59 14.36
N ASP A 203 7.99 15.47 14.86
CA ASP A 203 8.80 15.43 16.09
C ASP A 203 10.25 15.87 15.89
N LEU A 204 10.72 15.95 14.64
CA LEU A 204 12.13 16.22 14.30
C LEU A 204 12.34 17.58 13.63
N VAL A 205 11.31 18.36 13.40
CA VAL A 205 11.43 19.73 12.89
C VAL A 205 11.64 20.72 14.03
N ALA A 206 12.36 21.78 13.76
CA ALA A 206 12.62 22.82 14.75
C ALA A 206 11.37 23.64 15.06
N ASP A 207 10.54 23.87 14.06
CA ASP A 207 9.28 24.59 14.14
C ASP A 207 8.17 23.74 13.51
N ARG A 208 7.19 23.34 14.31
CA ARG A 208 6.07 22.53 13.84
C ARG A 208 5.12 23.28 12.93
N ASP A 209 5.02 24.59 13.09
CA ASP A 209 4.19 25.47 12.26
C ASP A 209 4.77 25.64 10.83
N ALA A 210 6.04 25.27 10.62
CA ALA A 210 6.68 25.26 9.33
C ALA A 210 6.39 23.98 8.50
N VAL A 211 5.58 23.06 9.00
CA VAL A 211 5.21 21.80 8.33
C VAL A 211 3.74 21.82 7.95
N GLU A 212 3.46 21.85 6.68
CA GLU A 212 2.13 21.54 6.14
C GLU A 212 2.05 20.05 5.85
N ALA A 213 1.23 19.32 6.61
CA ALA A 213 1.07 17.89 6.44
C ALA A 213 -0.38 17.51 6.16
N GLU A 214 -0.58 16.60 5.22
CA GLU A 214 -1.88 16.08 4.83
C GLU A 214 -1.85 14.54 4.84
N VAL A 215 -2.96 13.92 5.24
CA VAL A 215 -3.17 12.48 5.12
C VAL A 215 -4.18 12.22 4.01
N THR A 216 -3.76 11.46 3.01
CA THR A 216 -4.53 11.19 1.80
C THR A 216 -4.82 9.70 1.69
N ALA A 217 -6.00 9.34 1.16
CA ALA A 217 -6.28 7.97 0.71
C ALA A 217 -5.37 7.64 -0.48
N GLY A 218 -4.79 6.44 -0.45
CA GLY A 218 -3.85 6.00 -1.46
C GLY A 218 -4.47 5.00 -2.44
N LYS A 219 -3.74 3.91 -2.70
CA LYS A 219 -4.20 2.88 -3.64
C LYS A 219 -5.40 2.14 -3.09
N MET A 220 -6.25 1.73 -4.02
CA MET A 220 -7.37 0.85 -3.73
C MET A 220 -6.98 -0.59 -4.03
N VAL A 221 -7.59 -1.49 -3.28
CA VAL A 221 -7.42 -2.94 -3.40
C VAL A 221 -8.75 -3.61 -3.65
N ARG A 222 -8.70 -4.80 -4.26
CA ARG A 222 -9.87 -5.63 -4.49
C ARG A 222 -9.49 -7.10 -4.46
N ILE A 223 -10.26 -7.91 -3.74
CA ILE A 223 -10.22 -9.36 -3.86
C ILE A 223 -10.72 -9.76 -5.24
N VAL A 224 -9.95 -10.60 -5.92
CA VAL A 224 -10.30 -11.15 -7.23
C VAL A 224 -11.15 -12.40 -7.09
N ASP A 225 -10.77 -13.30 -6.16
CA ASP A 225 -11.47 -14.55 -5.86
C ASP A 225 -11.45 -14.77 -4.34
N VAL A 226 -12.62 -14.85 -3.71
CA VAL A 226 -12.75 -14.90 -2.26
C VAL A 226 -12.07 -16.12 -1.66
N PRO A 227 -12.33 -17.37 -2.11
CA PRO A 227 -11.60 -18.52 -1.60
C PRO A 227 -10.10 -18.40 -1.75
N ALA A 228 -9.61 -18.09 -2.95
CA ALA A 228 -8.18 -17.99 -3.23
C ALA A 228 -7.50 -16.90 -2.37
N ALA A 229 -8.15 -15.77 -2.13
CA ALA A 229 -7.58 -14.67 -1.37
C ALA A 229 -7.51 -14.97 0.14
N LEU A 230 -8.56 -15.58 0.68
CA LEU A 230 -8.61 -15.93 2.10
C LEU A 230 -7.70 -17.13 2.44
N GLU A 231 -7.53 -18.08 1.52
CA GLU A 231 -6.64 -19.24 1.70
C GLU A 231 -5.16 -18.90 1.51
N ALA A 232 -4.86 -17.82 0.78
CA ALA A 232 -3.48 -17.42 0.47
C ALA A 232 -2.74 -16.78 1.65
N VAL A 233 -3.42 -16.44 2.75
CA VAL A 233 -2.82 -15.72 3.89
C VAL A 233 -2.82 -16.55 5.16
N PRO A 234 -1.81 -16.40 6.04
CA PRO A 234 -1.80 -17.05 7.33
C PRO A 234 -2.75 -16.34 8.33
N TYR A 235 -3.21 -17.11 9.29
CA TYR A 235 -4.06 -16.66 10.38
C TYR A 235 -3.38 -16.93 11.73
N THR A 236 -3.51 -15.97 12.66
CA THR A 236 -3.02 -16.12 14.04
C THR A 236 -4.06 -16.78 14.96
N VAL A 237 -5.30 -16.85 14.52
CA VAL A 237 -6.39 -17.56 15.22
C VAL A 237 -6.38 -19.03 14.82
N ASP A 238 -6.74 -19.89 15.75
CA ASP A 238 -7.02 -21.30 15.49
C ASP A 238 -8.45 -21.64 15.88
N GLY A 239 -9.05 -22.59 15.17
CA GLY A 239 -10.42 -23.03 15.44
C GLY A 239 -11.51 -22.04 15.01
N ALA A 240 -11.22 -21.09 14.12
CA ALA A 240 -12.26 -20.22 13.56
C ALA A 240 -13.18 -21.02 12.61
N ASP A 241 -14.47 -20.74 12.70
CA ASP A 241 -15.52 -21.24 11.81
C ASP A 241 -16.53 -20.11 11.65
N ILE A 242 -16.61 -19.51 10.46
CA ILE A 242 -17.43 -18.32 10.20
C ILE A 242 -18.04 -18.45 8.82
N THR A 243 -19.34 -18.28 8.70
CA THR A 243 -20.04 -18.14 7.43
C THR A 243 -20.11 -16.67 7.03
N LEU A 244 -19.40 -16.31 5.95
CA LEU A 244 -19.41 -14.98 5.36
C LEU A 244 -20.41 -14.92 4.22
N ASP A 245 -21.33 -13.98 4.25
CA ASP A 245 -22.22 -13.62 3.15
C ASP A 245 -21.60 -12.39 2.46
N VAL A 246 -21.00 -12.61 1.28
CA VAL A 246 -20.25 -11.61 0.55
C VAL A 246 -21.09 -11.12 -0.62
N SER A 247 -21.29 -9.82 -0.73
CA SER A 247 -21.95 -9.22 -1.90
C SER A 247 -20.93 -8.63 -2.88
N ASP A 248 -21.06 -8.98 -4.17
CA ASP A 248 -20.21 -8.48 -5.26
C ASP A 248 -21.02 -8.29 -6.55
N GLY A 249 -21.38 -7.07 -6.85
CA GLY A 249 -22.18 -6.76 -8.06
C GLY A 249 -21.41 -6.82 -9.38
N HIS A 250 -20.12 -7.22 -9.40
CA HIS A 250 -19.27 -7.22 -10.60
C HIS A 250 -18.48 -8.49 -10.85
N ALA A 251 -18.53 -9.43 -9.92
CA ALA A 251 -17.90 -10.73 -10.05
C ALA A 251 -18.78 -11.79 -9.40
N ASP A 252 -19.71 -12.34 -10.18
CA ASP A 252 -20.75 -13.28 -9.72
C ASP A 252 -20.20 -14.45 -8.91
N TRP A 253 -18.93 -14.85 -9.15
CA TRP A 253 -18.28 -15.93 -8.40
C TRP A 253 -17.89 -15.57 -6.96
N ASN A 254 -17.94 -14.27 -6.60
CA ASN A 254 -17.72 -13.75 -5.24
C ASN A 254 -19.04 -13.39 -4.54
N ASP A 255 -20.15 -13.27 -5.27
CA ASP A 255 -21.47 -12.91 -4.73
C ASP A 255 -22.17 -14.17 -4.18
N ASP A 256 -21.66 -14.66 -3.04
CA ASP A 256 -22.09 -15.93 -2.47
C ASP A 256 -21.78 -16.00 -0.96
N ARG A 257 -22.19 -17.09 -0.33
CA ARG A 257 -21.85 -17.44 1.05
C ARG A 257 -20.67 -18.39 1.09
N PHE A 258 -19.72 -18.09 1.97
CA PHE A 258 -18.47 -18.84 2.12
C PHE A 258 -18.26 -19.27 3.57
N ALA A 259 -18.06 -20.56 3.79
CA ALA A 259 -17.61 -21.09 5.07
C ALA A 259 -16.09 -20.95 5.18
N LEU A 260 -15.62 -20.01 5.99
CA LEU A 260 -14.21 -19.81 6.35
C LEU A 260 -13.89 -20.66 7.58
N ARG A 261 -13.02 -21.65 7.44
CA ARG A 261 -12.52 -22.49 8.53
C ARG A 261 -11.02 -22.34 8.66
N VAL A 262 -10.55 -21.99 9.86
CA VAL A 262 -9.11 -21.86 10.13
C VAL A 262 -8.66 -22.97 11.08
N ARG A 263 -7.65 -23.73 10.67
CA ARG A 263 -7.01 -24.78 11.46
C ARG A 263 -5.51 -24.70 11.29
N ASN A 264 -4.77 -24.70 12.41
CA ASN A 264 -3.30 -24.61 12.44
C ASN A 264 -2.76 -23.40 11.65
N GLY A 265 -3.47 -22.27 11.68
CA GLY A 265 -3.06 -21.04 10.98
C GLY A 265 -3.35 -20.99 9.48
N ALA A 266 -3.91 -22.04 8.89
CA ALA A 266 -4.33 -22.10 7.49
C ALA A 266 -5.85 -22.08 7.35
N ALA A 267 -6.35 -21.38 6.34
CA ALA A 267 -7.78 -21.35 6.02
C ALA A 267 -8.14 -22.39 4.95
N THR A 268 -9.39 -22.86 5.04
CA THR A 268 -10.14 -23.48 3.93
C THR A 268 -11.42 -22.70 3.74
N VAL A 269 -11.78 -22.43 2.49
CA VAL A 269 -12.93 -21.59 2.15
C VAL A 269 -13.76 -22.27 1.06
N GLU A 270 -14.99 -22.60 1.38
CA GLU A 270 -15.89 -23.32 0.49
C GLU A 270 -17.23 -22.60 0.41
N PRO A 271 -17.88 -22.56 -0.76
CA PRO A 271 -19.28 -22.12 -0.86
C PRO A 271 -20.19 -22.92 0.09
N THR A 272 -21.23 -22.28 0.64
CA THR A 272 -22.15 -22.91 1.58
C THR A 272 -23.54 -22.32 1.52
N ASP A 273 -24.58 -23.14 1.81
CA ASP A 273 -25.96 -22.67 1.97
C ASP A 273 -26.33 -22.37 3.44
N ALA A 274 -25.35 -22.43 4.36
CA ALA A 274 -25.59 -22.14 5.78
C ALA A 274 -26.03 -20.67 5.99
N ASP A 275 -26.78 -20.44 7.08
CA ASP A 275 -27.12 -19.07 7.47
C ASP A 275 -25.83 -18.28 7.78
N PRO A 276 -25.75 -17.00 7.35
CA PRO A 276 -24.56 -16.23 7.54
C PRO A 276 -24.37 -15.80 8.99
N ASP A 277 -23.13 -15.88 9.47
CA ASP A 277 -22.72 -15.26 10.73
C ASP A 277 -22.41 -13.77 10.55
N VAL A 278 -21.94 -13.41 9.33
CA VAL A 278 -21.48 -12.06 8.96
C VAL A 278 -21.86 -11.76 7.52
N SER A 279 -22.42 -10.57 7.27
CA SER A 279 -22.63 -10.03 5.90
C SER A 279 -21.81 -8.76 5.68
N LEU A 280 -21.18 -8.67 4.50
CA LEU A 280 -20.38 -7.52 4.07
C LEU A 280 -20.21 -7.50 2.55
N ASP A 281 -19.81 -6.36 2.01
CA ASP A 281 -19.44 -6.28 0.59
C ASP A 281 -17.98 -6.69 0.33
N ILE A 282 -17.65 -6.94 -0.94
CA ILE A 282 -16.32 -7.36 -1.38
C ILE A 282 -15.24 -6.30 -1.11
N GLY A 283 -15.59 -5.01 -1.17
CA GLY A 283 -14.68 -3.90 -0.86
C GLY A 283 -14.30 -3.90 0.61
N THR A 284 -15.28 -4.03 1.49
CA THR A 284 -15.06 -4.17 2.94
C THR A 284 -14.24 -5.41 3.26
N LEU A 285 -14.55 -6.57 2.66
CA LEU A 285 -13.76 -7.79 2.85
C LEU A 285 -12.31 -7.59 2.38
N SER A 286 -12.10 -6.88 1.27
CA SER A 286 -10.76 -6.54 0.77
C SER A 286 -9.97 -5.69 1.77
N GLN A 287 -10.59 -4.68 2.39
CA GLN A 287 -9.99 -3.85 3.43
C GLN A 287 -9.62 -4.65 4.68
N LEU A 288 -10.51 -5.56 5.12
CA LEU A 288 -10.26 -6.42 6.26
C LEU A 288 -9.12 -7.40 5.98
N LEU A 289 -9.07 -7.99 4.78
CA LEU A 289 -8.04 -8.94 4.38
C LEU A 289 -6.65 -8.32 4.42
N VAL A 290 -6.48 -7.14 3.82
CA VAL A 290 -5.18 -6.45 3.83
C VAL A 290 -4.85 -5.80 5.18
N GLY A 291 -5.83 -5.73 6.09
CA GLY A 291 -5.63 -5.15 7.43
C GLY A 291 -5.69 -3.61 7.49
N TYR A 292 -6.05 -2.95 6.38
CA TYR A 292 -6.22 -1.50 6.33
C TYR A 292 -7.23 -0.99 7.35
N ARG A 293 -8.32 -1.73 7.52
CA ARG A 293 -9.42 -1.39 8.43
C ARG A 293 -9.68 -2.56 9.37
N GLY A 294 -9.88 -2.29 10.65
CA GLY A 294 -10.27 -3.30 11.63
C GLY A 294 -11.78 -3.55 11.61
N VAL A 295 -12.19 -4.75 12.01
CA VAL A 295 -13.58 -5.20 12.04
C VAL A 295 -14.47 -4.28 12.88
N GLU A 296 -14.03 -3.88 14.06
CA GLU A 296 -14.80 -2.99 14.95
C GLU A 296 -15.12 -1.64 14.29
N ARG A 297 -14.17 -1.10 13.53
CA ARG A 297 -14.40 0.15 12.78
C ARG A 297 -15.36 -0.07 11.63
N ALA A 298 -15.21 -1.15 10.85
CA ALA A 298 -16.09 -1.48 9.74
C ALA A 298 -17.54 -1.70 10.23
N ARG A 299 -17.70 -2.35 11.38
CA ARG A 299 -19.00 -2.52 12.02
C ARG A 299 -19.61 -1.19 12.49
N ALA A 300 -18.82 -0.33 13.12
CA ALA A 300 -19.29 0.97 13.59
C ALA A 300 -19.73 1.89 12.44
N ASP A 301 -19.09 1.77 11.28
CA ASP A 301 -19.43 2.52 10.07
C ASP A 301 -20.63 1.90 9.30
N GLY A 302 -21.10 0.69 9.70
CA GLY A 302 -22.27 0.01 9.12
C GLY A 302 -21.96 -0.89 7.94
N ASP A 303 -20.67 -1.13 7.62
CA ASP A 303 -20.25 -1.92 6.47
C ASP A 303 -20.12 -3.42 6.78
N VAL A 304 -20.23 -3.81 8.05
CA VAL A 304 -20.26 -5.21 8.50
C VAL A 304 -21.48 -5.42 9.37
N THR A 305 -22.32 -6.38 8.98
CA THR A 305 -23.46 -6.84 9.77
C THR A 305 -23.10 -8.17 10.44
N ILE A 306 -23.18 -8.21 11.76
CA ILE A 306 -22.96 -9.43 12.56
C ILE A 306 -24.33 -10.02 12.89
N HIS A 307 -24.55 -11.26 12.48
CA HIS A 307 -25.79 -12.02 12.76
C HIS A 307 -25.62 -12.93 13.98
N ASP A 308 -24.41 -13.49 14.18
CA ASP A 308 -24.04 -14.24 15.36
C ASP A 308 -23.04 -13.45 16.22
N ALA A 309 -23.40 -13.18 17.47
CA ALA A 309 -22.58 -12.41 18.40
C ALA A 309 -21.20 -13.06 18.69
N ASP A 310 -21.12 -14.38 18.68
CA ASP A 310 -19.88 -15.13 18.93
C ASP A 310 -18.92 -15.04 17.75
N ALA A 311 -19.43 -14.83 16.52
CA ALA A 311 -18.62 -14.62 15.33
C ALA A 311 -17.84 -13.30 15.35
N ALA A 312 -18.33 -12.25 16.00
CA ALA A 312 -17.70 -10.94 16.03
C ALA A 312 -16.25 -10.98 16.56
N GLY A 313 -16.03 -11.64 17.68
CA GLY A 313 -14.70 -11.81 18.28
C GLY A 313 -13.77 -12.66 17.44
N THR A 314 -14.31 -13.69 16.79
CA THR A 314 -13.55 -14.58 15.90
C THR A 314 -13.16 -13.84 14.63
N LEU A 315 -14.07 -13.08 14.02
CA LEU A 315 -13.80 -12.23 12.85
C LEU A 315 -12.69 -11.22 13.16
N THR A 316 -12.77 -10.52 14.31
CA THR A 316 -11.75 -9.52 14.71
C THR A 316 -10.36 -10.14 14.85
N ARG A 317 -10.26 -11.35 15.41
CA ARG A 317 -8.97 -12.06 15.51
C ARG A 317 -8.49 -12.59 14.16
N SER A 318 -9.40 -12.96 13.26
CA SER A 318 -9.07 -13.44 11.91
C SER A 318 -8.59 -12.33 10.99
N PHE A 319 -9.07 -11.09 11.19
CA PHE A 319 -8.75 -9.92 10.38
C PHE A 319 -8.20 -8.76 11.25
N PRO A 320 -6.99 -8.92 11.81
CA PRO A 320 -6.39 -7.87 12.63
C PRO A 320 -6.01 -6.65 11.78
N ARG A 321 -6.15 -5.45 12.36
CA ARG A 321 -5.62 -4.25 11.73
C ARG A 321 -4.10 -4.31 11.60
N ARG A 322 -3.57 -3.85 10.47
CA ARG A 322 -2.16 -3.84 10.14
C ARG A 322 -1.77 -2.50 9.52
N GLU A 323 -0.50 -2.21 9.49
CA GLU A 323 0.03 -1.10 8.70
C GLU A 323 0.11 -1.54 7.23
N THR A 324 -0.43 -0.72 6.32
CA THR A 324 -0.48 -1.00 4.89
C THR A 324 0.12 0.14 4.11
N PHE A 325 1.01 -0.18 3.17
CA PHE A 325 1.57 0.80 2.25
C PHE A 325 2.04 0.12 0.96
N LEU A 326 1.54 0.59 -0.17
CA LEU A 326 1.91 0.12 -1.50
C LEU A 326 2.77 1.20 -2.18
N PRO A 327 4.11 1.08 -2.13
CA PRO A 327 5.00 2.15 -2.56
C PRO A 327 5.01 2.38 -4.07
N GLU A 328 4.52 1.43 -4.85
CA GLU A 328 4.63 1.46 -6.30
C GLU A 328 3.65 2.45 -6.94
N GLN A 329 4.13 3.12 -7.99
CA GLN A 329 3.32 3.94 -8.87
C GLN A 329 3.14 3.22 -10.20
N PHE A 330 1.92 3.00 -10.62
CA PHE A 330 1.56 2.29 -11.85
C PHE A 330 0.26 2.80 -12.45
#